data_d9d8a961ed7fbff32c9a51f01815fe7c
#
_entry.id   d9d8a961ed7fbff32c9a51f01815fe7c
#
_cell.length_a   1.000
_cell.length_b   1.000
_cell.length_c   1.000
_cell.angle_alpha   90.00
_cell.angle_beta   90.00
_cell.angle_gamma   90.00
#
_symmetry.space_group_name_H-M   'P 1'
#
loop_
_entity.id
_entity.type
_entity.pdbx_description
1 polymer ?
#
loop_
_entity_poly.entity_id
_entity_poly.type
_entity_poly.pdbx_seq_one_letter_code
_entity_poly.pdbx_strand_id
1 'polypeptide(L)'
;MINDRFKIEVIKSSELSTFFQIYKPNIDYPKLQEIFSGTLELCYNQDDVSFTNVIHVCFDIKEQKYCALLNIGTTTDIDDIVSIDIEFLFVEKEYRKIHFEELGNIKLSEYLLIDYVVLTIGETIKNQIGINTVALTPATNKIRELYSSYGFQTIQGSGSKEAEDWMVFNL
;
A
#
# COMPACT_ATOMS: atom_id res chain seq x y z
N MET A 1 0.67 -12.49 -6.71
CA MET A 1 0.88 -13.55 -5.67
C MET A 1 -0.46 -14.18 -5.37
N ILE A 2 -0.50 -15.47 -5.19
CA ILE A 2 -1.73 -16.23 -4.91
C ILE A 2 -1.44 -17.17 -3.74
N ASN A 3 -2.30 -17.18 -2.75
CA ASN A 3 -2.42 -18.27 -1.78
C ASN A 3 -3.83 -18.90 -1.92
N ASP A 4 -4.16 -19.86 -1.08
CA ASP A 4 -5.43 -20.60 -1.20
C ASP A 4 -6.68 -19.71 -0.98
N ARG A 5 -6.52 -18.54 -0.37
CA ARG A 5 -7.61 -17.62 -0.07
C ARG A 5 -7.50 -16.27 -0.79
N PHE A 6 -6.31 -15.68 -0.84
CA PHE A 6 -6.13 -14.33 -1.35
C PHE A 6 -5.30 -14.30 -2.63
N LYS A 7 -5.78 -13.55 -3.61
CA LYS A 7 -5.09 -13.27 -4.86
C LYS A 7 -4.80 -11.78 -4.95
N ILE A 8 -3.54 -11.41 -5.20
CA ILE A 8 -3.17 -10.01 -5.47
C ILE A 8 -3.00 -9.84 -6.98
N GLU A 9 -3.67 -8.83 -7.52
CA GLU A 9 -3.65 -8.47 -8.94
C GLU A 9 -3.14 -7.04 -9.09
N VAL A 10 -2.42 -6.79 -10.17
CA VAL A 10 -1.98 -5.46 -10.59
C VAL A 10 -2.97 -4.94 -11.63
N ILE A 11 -3.54 -3.76 -11.37
CA ILE A 11 -4.46 -3.11 -12.29
C ILE A 11 -3.67 -2.15 -13.18
N LYS A 12 -3.68 -2.38 -14.47
CA LYS A 12 -3.05 -1.48 -15.44
C LYS A 12 -3.81 -0.16 -15.50
N SER A 13 -3.10 0.94 -15.78
CA SER A 13 -3.72 2.28 -15.90
C SER A 13 -4.88 2.30 -16.88
N SER A 14 -4.73 1.63 -18.03
CA SER A 14 -5.80 1.53 -19.04
C SER A 14 -7.05 0.79 -18.56
N GLU A 15 -6.96 0.02 -17.47
CA GLU A 15 -8.04 -0.79 -16.90
C GLU A 15 -8.68 -0.14 -15.66
N LEU A 16 -8.06 0.90 -15.07
CA LEU A 16 -8.49 1.52 -13.81
C LEU A 16 -9.95 2.02 -13.86
N SER A 17 -10.32 2.72 -14.93
CA SER A 17 -11.69 3.24 -15.08
C SER A 17 -12.73 2.13 -15.05
N THR A 18 -12.49 1.06 -15.79
CA THR A 18 -13.38 -0.12 -15.82
C THR A 18 -13.38 -0.84 -14.49
N PHE A 19 -12.21 -1.00 -13.87
CA PHE A 19 -12.07 -1.66 -12.58
C PHE A 19 -12.89 -0.94 -11.48
N PHE A 20 -12.79 0.39 -11.35
CA PHE A 20 -13.53 1.16 -10.34
C PHE A 20 -15.01 1.36 -10.64
N GLN A 21 -15.51 0.95 -11.80
CA GLN A 21 -16.94 0.74 -12.02
C GLN A 21 -17.45 -0.52 -11.31
N ILE A 22 -16.60 -1.54 -11.18
CA ILE A 22 -16.93 -2.84 -10.55
C ILE A 22 -16.66 -2.79 -9.05
N TYR A 23 -15.49 -2.29 -8.64
CA TYR A 23 -15.08 -2.21 -7.24
C TYR A 23 -15.04 -0.76 -6.75
N LYS A 24 -15.86 -0.48 -5.74
CA LYS A 24 -15.90 0.81 -5.04
C LYS A 24 -15.48 0.56 -3.59
N PRO A 25 -14.22 0.89 -3.20
CA PRO A 25 -13.76 0.70 -1.83
C PRO A 25 -14.62 1.50 -0.86
N ASN A 26 -15.09 0.86 0.21
CA ASN A 26 -15.91 1.50 1.24
C ASN A 26 -15.02 2.25 2.25
N ILE A 27 -14.43 3.34 1.78
CA ILE A 27 -13.54 4.17 2.60
C ILE A 27 -14.38 5.00 3.57
N ASP A 28 -14.29 4.67 4.86
CA ASP A 28 -15.08 5.23 5.94
C ASP A 28 -14.42 6.43 6.67
N TYR A 29 -13.25 6.88 6.18
CA TYR A 29 -12.50 7.99 6.77
C TYR A 29 -12.23 9.10 5.75
N PRO A 30 -12.70 10.36 5.99
CA PRO A 30 -12.66 11.43 4.98
C PRO A 30 -11.25 11.73 4.44
N LYS A 31 -10.22 11.77 5.30
CA LYS A 31 -8.84 12.00 4.87
C LYS A 31 -8.34 10.90 3.92
N LEU A 32 -8.72 9.64 4.16
CA LEU A 32 -8.38 8.53 3.26
C LEU A 32 -9.14 8.62 1.94
N GLN A 33 -10.37 9.14 1.94
CA GLN A 33 -11.11 9.38 0.69
C GLN A 33 -10.42 10.45 -0.16
N GLU A 34 -9.91 11.51 0.46
CA GLU A 34 -9.16 12.57 -0.22
C GLU A 34 -7.86 12.02 -0.82
N ILE A 35 -7.06 11.31 -0.03
CA ILE A 35 -5.83 10.65 -0.49
C ILE A 35 -6.13 9.69 -1.64
N PHE A 36 -7.17 8.87 -1.51
CA PHE A 36 -7.56 7.92 -2.55
C PHE A 36 -7.97 8.62 -3.84
N SER A 37 -8.72 9.74 -3.76
CA SER A 37 -9.10 10.52 -4.93
C SER A 37 -7.89 11.13 -5.64
N GLY A 38 -6.94 11.69 -4.89
CA GLY A 38 -5.67 12.18 -5.43
C GLY A 38 -4.85 11.07 -6.07
N THR A 39 -4.75 9.91 -5.40
CA THR A 39 -4.11 8.70 -5.93
C THR A 39 -4.70 8.28 -7.28
N LEU A 40 -6.03 8.29 -7.40
CA LEU A 40 -6.70 7.96 -8.67
C LEU A 40 -6.39 8.98 -9.76
N GLU A 41 -6.44 10.27 -9.46
CA GLU A 41 -6.09 11.32 -10.42
C GLU A 41 -4.67 11.13 -10.95
N LEU A 42 -3.72 10.86 -10.08
CA LEU A 42 -2.35 10.59 -10.46
C LEU A 42 -2.22 9.33 -11.34
N CYS A 43 -2.91 8.26 -10.99
CA CYS A 43 -2.93 7.03 -11.78
C CYS A 43 -3.61 7.20 -13.16
N TYR A 44 -4.58 8.11 -13.30
CA TYR A 44 -5.24 8.41 -14.57
C TYR A 44 -4.40 9.32 -15.48
N ASN A 45 -3.61 10.23 -14.89
CA ASN A 45 -2.82 11.23 -15.63
C ASN A 45 -1.41 10.72 -16.00
N GLN A 46 -1.28 9.44 -16.34
CA GLN A 46 0.01 8.79 -16.66
C GLN A 46 0.75 9.31 -17.90
N ASP A 47 0.29 10.38 -18.54
CA ASP A 47 1.05 11.12 -19.54
C ASP A 47 2.25 11.88 -18.93
N ASP A 48 2.29 12.01 -17.60
CA ASP A 48 3.45 12.55 -16.88
C ASP A 48 4.46 11.41 -16.62
N VAL A 49 5.57 11.44 -17.35
CA VAL A 49 6.65 10.43 -17.31
C VAL A 49 7.28 10.30 -15.91
N SER A 50 7.02 11.26 -15.02
CA SER A 50 7.52 11.27 -13.63
C SER A 50 6.70 10.37 -12.70
N PHE A 51 5.52 9.92 -13.12
CA PHE A 51 4.60 9.19 -12.25
C PHE A 51 4.71 7.68 -12.43
N THR A 52 5.12 6.98 -11.37
CA THR A 52 5.44 5.53 -11.40
C THR A 52 4.57 4.68 -10.48
N ASN A 53 3.42 5.19 -10.04
CA ASN A 53 2.57 4.47 -9.11
C ASN A 53 1.68 3.42 -9.80
N VAL A 54 1.45 2.31 -9.12
CA VAL A 54 0.70 1.15 -9.60
C VAL A 54 -0.32 0.72 -8.57
N ILE A 55 -1.55 0.49 -9.00
CA ILE A 55 -2.62 -0.02 -8.15
C ILE A 55 -2.56 -1.54 -8.08
N HIS A 56 -2.46 -2.05 -6.86
CA HIS A 56 -2.56 -3.46 -6.52
C HIS A 56 -3.85 -3.70 -5.75
N VAL A 57 -4.56 -4.76 -6.07
CA VAL A 57 -5.82 -5.13 -5.42
C VAL A 57 -5.76 -6.53 -4.87
N CYS A 58 -6.35 -6.73 -3.71
CA CYS A 58 -6.47 -8.05 -3.09
C CYS A 58 -7.89 -8.57 -3.24
N PHE A 59 -8.02 -9.75 -3.81
CA PHE A 59 -9.28 -10.45 -4.01
C PHE A 59 -9.37 -11.66 -3.07
N ASP A 60 -10.45 -11.75 -2.28
CA ASP A 60 -10.77 -12.93 -1.48
C ASP A 60 -11.46 -13.96 -2.36
N ILE A 61 -10.78 -15.06 -2.66
CA ILE A 61 -11.26 -16.14 -3.53
C ILE A 61 -12.46 -16.84 -2.90
N LYS A 62 -12.47 -16.98 -1.57
CA LYS A 62 -13.54 -17.65 -0.84
C LYS A 62 -14.83 -16.83 -0.83
N GLU A 63 -14.71 -15.53 -0.57
CA GLU A 63 -15.86 -14.61 -0.51
C GLU A 63 -16.21 -13.99 -1.87
N GLN A 64 -15.40 -14.27 -2.92
CA GLN A 64 -15.59 -13.76 -4.30
C GLN A 64 -15.71 -12.23 -4.37
N LYS A 65 -14.88 -11.51 -3.62
CA LYS A 65 -14.90 -10.04 -3.60
C LYS A 65 -13.52 -9.43 -3.36
N TYR A 66 -13.34 -8.20 -3.79
CA TYR A 66 -12.16 -7.40 -3.45
C TYR A 66 -12.20 -6.99 -1.98
N CYS A 67 -11.07 -7.06 -1.30
CA CYS A 67 -10.97 -6.83 0.15
C CYS A 67 -9.87 -5.83 0.56
N ALA A 68 -8.97 -5.49 -0.34
CA ALA A 68 -7.96 -4.47 -0.08
C ALA A 68 -7.42 -3.85 -1.38
N LEU A 69 -6.81 -2.69 -1.21
CA LEU A 69 -6.24 -1.86 -2.28
C LEU A 69 -4.93 -1.25 -1.79
N LEU A 70 -3.87 -1.31 -2.62
CA LEU A 70 -2.61 -0.63 -2.39
C LEU A 70 -2.26 0.22 -3.60
N ASN A 71 -1.65 1.38 -3.35
CA ASN A 71 -0.93 2.14 -4.35
C ASN A 71 0.56 2.10 -4.01
N ILE A 72 1.36 1.58 -4.93
CA ILE A 72 2.81 1.41 -4.74
C ILE A 72 3.53 2.18 -5.85
N GLY A 73 4.48 2.98 -5.45
CA GLY A 73 5.32 3.78 -6.34
C GLY A 73 6.75 3.89 -5.85
N THR A 74 7.40 4.98 -6.23
CA THR A 74 8.72 5.36 -5.73
C THR A 74 8.72 6.83 -5.32
N THR A 75 9.49 7.15 -4.30
CA THR A 75 9.72 8.54 -3.84
C THR A 75 11.20 8.82 -3.59
N THR A 76 11.56 10.09 -3.60
CA THR A 76 12.86 10.62 -3.18
C THR A 76 12.74 11.60 -2.01
N ASP A 77 11.56 11.70 -1.40
CA ASP A 77 11.26 12.70 -0.37
C ASP A 77 12.00 12.45 0.96
N ILE A 78 12.63 11.30 1.10
CA ILE A 78 13.38 10.93 2.30
C ILE A 78 14.87 11.04 2.00
N ASP A 79 15.49 12.14 2.43
CA ASP A 79 16.94 12.40 2.33
C ASP A 79 17.52 12.19 0.91
N ASP A 80 16.73 12.50 -0.14
CA ASP A 80 17.06 12.24 -1.56
C ASP A 80 17.36 10.77 -1.88
N ILE A 81 16.94 9.85 -1.03
CA ILE A 81 17.10 8.39 -1.24
C ILE A 81 15.88 7.85 -1.97
N VAL A 82 16.12 7.17 -3.10
CA VAL A 82 15.05 6.47 -3.80
C VAL A 82 14.51 5.33 -2.94
N SER A 83 13.22 5.39 -2.62
CA SER A 83 12.52 4.41 -1.80
C SER A 83 11.30 3.87 -2.53
N ILE A 84 10.89 2.64 -2.23
CA ILE A 84 9.58 2.13 -2.61
C ILE A 84 8.58 2.85 -1.72
N ASP A 85 7.60 3.54 -2.31
CA ASP A 85 6.58 4.28 -1.60
C ASP A 85 5.25 3.54 -1.59
N ILE A 86 4.66 3.40 -0.41
CA ILE A 86 3.28 2.95 -0.24
C ILE A 86 2.42 4.18 0.01
N GLU A 87 1.98 4.80 -1.08
CA GLU A 87 1.15 6.00 -1.05
C GLU A 87 -0.19 5.76 -0.35
N PHE A 88 -0.75 4.56 -0.55
CA PHE A 88 -2.08 4.22 -0.03
C PHE A 88 -2.20 2.73 0.25
N LEU A 89 -2.66 2.39 1.45
CA LEU A 89 -3.12 1.06 1.83
C LEU A 89 -4.52 1.14 2.44
N PHE A 90 -5.46 0.47 1.83
CA PHE A 90 -6.81 0.32 2.35
C PHE A 90 -7.19 -1.16 2.45
N VAL A 91 -7.81 -1.51 3.57
CA VAL A 91 -8.41 -2.84 3.81
C VAL A 91 -9.89 -2.63 4.16
N GLU A 92 -10.78 -3.38 3.55
CA GLU A 92 -12.22 -3.33 3.83
C GLU A 92 -12.49 -3.61 5.32
N LYS A 93 -13.46 -2.91 5.90
CA LYS A 93 -13.71 -2.84 7.34
C LYS A 93 -13.85 -4.21 8.00
N GLU A 94 -14.56 -5.12 7.34
CA GLU A 94 -14.79 -6.48 7.82
C GLU A 94 -13.52 -7.34 7.91
N TYR A 95 -12.46 -6.99 7.17
CA TYR A 95 -11.18 -7.73 7.17
C TYR A 95 -10.14 -7.18 8.17
N ARG A 96 -10.31 -5.95 8.67
CA ARG A 96 -9.26 -5.24 9.42
C ARG A 96 -8.86 -5.88 10.75
N LYS A 97 -9.75 -6.65 11.39
CA LYS A 97 -9.52 -7.22 12.72
C LYS A 97 -9.35 -8.73 12.71
N ILE A 98 -9.51 -9.35 11.57
CA ILE A 98 -9.45 -10.81 11.43
C ILE A 98 -7.99 -11.24 11.28
N HIS A 99 -7.61 -12.29 11.99
CA HIS A 99 -6.39 -13.05 11.75
C HIS A 99 -6.77 -14.26 10.89
N PHE A 100 -6.07 -14.46 9.80
CA PHE A 100 -6.37 -15.48 8.81
C PHE A 100 -5.40 -16.64 8.95
N GLU A 101 -5.92 -17.84 9.18
CA GLU A 101 -5.11 -19.06 9.25
C GLU A 101 -4.34 -19.30 7.95
N GLU A 102 -4.98 -19.00 6.81
CA GLU A 102 -4.39 -19.10 5.48
C GLU A 102 -3.19 -18.17 5.26
N LEU A 103 -3.03 -17.13 6.10
CA LEU A 103 -1.91 -16.19 6.11
C LEU A 103 -0.91 -16.46 7.25
N GLY A 104 -0.98 -17.62 7.94
CA GLY A 104 -0.15 -17.87 9.11
C GLY A 104 -0.65 -17.20 10.39
N ASN A 105 -1.96 -16.98 10.48
CA ASN A 105 -2.64 -16.36 11.63
C ASN A 105 -2.27 -14.88 11.86
N ILE A 106 -2.02 -14.15 10.77
CA ILE A 106 -1.77 -12.71 10.78
C ILE A 106 -2.94 -11.93 10.14
N LYS A 107 -2.93 -10.61 10.31
CA LYS A 107 -3.91 -9.71 9.68
C LYS A 107 -3.63 -9.54 8.19
N LEU A 108 -4.69 -9.26 7.40
CA LEU A 108 -4.52 -8.97 5.98
C LEU A 108 -3.60 -7.75 5.73
N SER A 109 -3.69 -6.68 6.55
CA SER A 109 -2.80 -5.52 6.43
C SER A 109 -1.33 -5.87 6.67
N GLU A 110 -1.04 -6.75 7.62
CA GLU A 110 0.31 -7.24 7.90
C GLU A 110 0.86 -8.05 6.73
N TYR A 111 0.08 -9.02 6.23
CA TYR A 111 0.42 -9.79 5.05
C TYR A 111 0.73 -8.91 3.83
N LEU A 112 -0.13 -7.91 3.56
CA LEU A 112 0.06 -7.00 2.43
C LEU A 112 1.32 -6.14 2.57
N LEU A 113 1.61 -5.64 3.78
CA LEU A 113 2.80 -4.81 4.00
C LEU A 113 4.08 -5.64 4.04
N ILE A 114 4.10 -6.71 4.83
CA ILE A 114 5.34 -7.47 5.08
C ILE A 114 5.56 -8.53 4.01
N ASP A 115 4.65 -9.49 3.86
CA ASP A 115 4.90 -10.61 2.93
C ASP A 115 4.85 -10.17 1.47
N TYR A 116 3.93 -9.28 1.13
CA TYR A 116 3.78 -8.86 -0.26
C TYR A 116 4.71 -7.69 -0.61
N VAL A 117 4.63 -6.54 0.09
CA VAL A 117 5.44 -5.37 -0.31
C VAL A 117 6.90 -5.55 0.09
N VAL A 118 7.19 -5.81 1.37
CA VAL A 118 8.58 -5.89 1.85
C VAL A 118 9.29 -7.12 1.29
N LEU A 119 8.78 -8.33 1.55
CA LEU A 119 9.48 -9.58 1.23
C LEU A 119 9.37 -9.98 -0.25
N THR A 120 8.29 -9.64 -0.95
CA THR A 120 8.16 -10.04 -2.36
C THR A 120 8.59 -8.94 -3.32
N ILE A 121 7.99 -7.75 -3.24
CA ILE A 121 8.31 -6.63 -4.14
C ILE A 121 9.67 -6.04 -3.76
N GLY A 122 9.85 -5.70 -2.48
CA GLY A 122 11.04 -5.03 -1.96
C GLY A 122 12.31 -5.83 -2.22
N GLU A 123 12.35 -7.09 -1.83
CA GLU A 123 13.51 -7.95 -2.08
C GLU A 123 13.79 -8.15 -3.57
N THR A 124 12.74 -8.23 -4.40
CA THR A 124 12.92 -8.32 -5.86
C THR A 124 13.57 -7.05 -6.41
N ILE A 125 13.07 -5.87 -6.03
CA ILE A 125 13.56 -4.57 -6.49
C ILE A 125 14.97 -4.31 -5.95
N LYS A 126 15.23 -4.61 -4.67
CA LYS A 126 16.55 -4.53 -4.06
C LYS A 126 17.60 -5.31 -4.86
N ASN A 127 17.29 -6.55 -5.20
CA ASN A 127 18.22 -7.43 -5.92
C ASN A 127 18.42 -7.03 -7.38
N GLN A 128 17.47 -6.36 -8.00
CA GLN A 128 17.54 -5.96 -9.42
C GLN A 128 18.12 -4.56 -9.63
N ILE A 129 17.76 -3.59 -8.78
CA ILE A 129 18.14 -2.18 -8.98
C ILE A 129 18.67 -1.47 -7.74
N GLY A 130 18.77 -2.18 -6.60
CA GLY A 130 19.48 -1.68 -5.40
C GLY A 130 18.66 -0.70 -4.53
N ILE A 131 17.34 -0.58 -4.69
CA ILE A 131 16.50 0.16 -3.75
C ILE A 131 16.37 -0.64 -2.46
N ASN A 132 16.77 -0.06 -1.33
CA ASN A 132 16.91 -0.76 -0.05
C ASN A 132 15.87 -0.36 1.00
N THR A 133 14.91 0.49 0.64
CA THR A 133 13.97 1.09 1.60
C THR A 133 12.55 1.03 1.07
N VAL A 134 11.63 0.63 1.94
CA VAL A 134 10.18 0.80 1.76
C VAL A 134 9.73 1.91 2.69
N ALA A 135 8.96 2.87 2.18
CA ALA A 135 8.50 4.05 2.88
C ALA A 135 6.98 4.17 2.85
N LEU A 136 6.41 4.81 3.85
CA LEU A 136 4.99 5.17 3.91
C LEU A 136 4.77 6.32 4.90
N THR A 137 3.63 7.00 4.76
CA THR A 137 3.16 7.97 5.76
C THR A 137 1.91 7.43 6.46
N PRO A 138 1.90 7.28 7.79
CA PRO A 138 0.74 6.77 8.51
C PRO A 138 -0.38 7.81 8.56
N ALA A 139 -1.62 7.40 8.33
CA ALA A 139 -2.78 8.31 8.35
C ALA A 139 -3.15 8.79 9.76
N THR A 140 -2.75 8.10 10.81
CA THR A 140 -3.03 8.41 12.22
C THR A 140 -1.95 7.83 13.14
N ASN A 141 -1.85 8.35 14.38
CA ASN A 141 -0.95 7.79 15.40
C ASN A 141 -1.22 6.30 15.68
N LYS A 142 -2.48 5.88 15.67
CA LYS A 142 -2.84 4.47 15.87
C LYS A 142 -2.33 3.58 14.74
N ILE A 143 -2.36 4.06 13.51
CA ILE A 143 -1.79 3.36 12.35
C ILE A 143 -0.26 3.34 12.43
N ARG A 144 0.36 4.44 12.93
CA ARG A 144 1.81 4.49 13.19
C ARG A 144 2.23 3.40 14.19
N GLU A 145 1.52 3.25 15.29
CA GLU A 145 1.78 2.18 16.27
C GLU A 145 1.67 0.78 15.65
N LEU A 146 0.66 0.58 14.81
CA LEU A 146 0.48 -0.67 14.08
C LEU A 146 1.68 -0.95 13.14
N TYR A 147 2.09 0.03 12.35
CA TYR A 147 3.22 -0.14 11.44
C TYR A 147 4.56 -0.30 12.17
N SER A 148 4.71 0.38 13.32
CA SER A 148 5.86 0.15 14.21
C SER A 148 5.91 -1.30 14.71
N SER A 149 4.75 -1.91 15.02
CA SER A 149 4.69 -3.33 15.41
C SER A 149 5.06 -4.29 14.27
N TYR A 150 5.01 -3.83 13.02
CA TYR A 150 5.44 -4.57 11.83
C TYR A 150 6.92 -4.34 11.47
N GLY A 151 7.63 -3.50 12.22
CA GLY A 151 9.06 -3.23 12.03
C GLY A 151 9.39 -1.94 11.30
N PHE A 152 8.40 -1.13 10.92
CA PHE A 152 8.64 0.20 10.37
C PHE A 152 9.14 1.17 11.45
N GLN A 153 10.09 2.02 11.10
CA GLN A 153 10.70 3.01 11.98
C GLN A 153 10.30 4.42 11.55
N THR A 154 9.89 5.27 12.50
CA THR A 154 9.55 6.67 12.23
C THR A 154 10.81 7.51 12.04
N ILE A 155 10.87 8.32 10.98
CA ILE A 155 11.89 9.35 10.78
C ILE A 155 11.37 10.65 11.39
N GLN A 156 11.86 10.99 12.57
CA GLN A 156 11.42 12.16 13.32
C GLN A 156 11.65 13.45 12.58
N GLY A 157 10.62 14.31 12.49
CA GLY A 157 10.70 15.62 11.86
C GLY A 157 10.69 15.59 10.33
N SER A 158 10.44 14.43 9.72
CA SER A 158 10.32 14.29 8.26
C SER A 158 8.95 14.68 7.72
N GLY A 159 7.95 14.81 8.60
CA GLY A 159 6.60 15.25 8.24
C GLY A 159 6.49 16.75 7.98
N SER A 160 5.32 17.17 7.54
CA SER A 160 4.95 18.56 7.32
C SER A 160 3.81 18.96 8.26
N LYS A 161 3.33 20.21 8.16
CA LYS A 161 2.14 20.65 8.91
C LYS A 161 0.87 19.87 8.54
N GLU A 162 0.85 19.27 7.34
CA GLU A 162 -0.30 18.60 6.75
C GLU A 162 -0.12 17.08 6.70
N ALA A 163 1.10 16.58 6.88
CA ALA A 163 1.45 15.15 6.80
C ALA A 163 2.22 14.70 8.04
N GLU A 164 1.94 13.49 8.48
CA GLU A 164 2.68 12.80 9.55
C GLU A 164 4.12 12.50 9.12
N ASP A 165 5.00 12.24 10.11
CA ASP A 165 6.37 11.80 9.82
C ASP A 165 6.38 10.49 9.01
N TRP A 166 7.32 10.40 8.09
CA TRP A 166 7.58 9.19 7.32
C TRP A 166 7.94 8.01 8.23
N MET A 167 7.53 6.84 7.81
CA MET A 167 7.99 5.57 8.38
C MET A 167 8.70 4.77 7.30
N VAL A 168 9.82 4.13 7.68
CA VAL A 168 10.64 3.34 6.75
C VAL A 168 10.88 1.93 7.27
N PHE A 169 11.01 1.01 6.34
CA PHE A 169 11.48 -0.35 6.55
C PHE A 169 12.74 -0.56 5.69
N ASN A 170 13.84 -0.94 6.31
CA ASN A 170 15.08 -1.28 5.58
C ASN A 170 15.03 -2.75 5.14
N LEU A 171 15.17 -2.96 3.83
CA LEU A 171 15.16 -4.26 3.17
C LEU A 171 16.46 -5.05 3.40
#